data_f870a5972872551654ecf9f7d35f3639
#
_entry.id   f870a5972872551654ecf9f7d35f3639
#
_cell.length_a   1.000
_cell.length_b   1.000
_cell.length_c   1.000
_cell.angle_alpha   90.00
_cell.angle_beta   90.00
_cell.angle_gamma   90.00
#
_symmetry.space_group_name_H-M   'P 1'
#
loop_
_entity.id
_entity.type
_entity.pdbx_description
1 polymer ?
#
loop_
_entity_poly.entity_id
_entity_poly.type
_entity_poly.pdbx_seq_one_letter_code
_entity_poly.pdbx_strand_id
1 'polypeptide(L)'
;PKSVFGFPETGIGIYPGLGGTQRLPRRVGLPLAKYLVYTGQIIPASQALAIGLIDEVAAFADLDSACESWATKGKAYREMPTTCRAKEWQPIWDFFATYSVDEILSGTTDAGGDPRLEKAVKLMGYKSSHALHLAERLFNEGTELPLDEALALELRDLGEVFSHADALEGLSSLIEGRRPTFQSTV
;
A
#
# COMPACT_ATOMS: atom_id res chain seq x y z
N PRO A 1 -14.14 14.90 -4.69
CA PRO A 1 -14.97 14.07 -3.81
C PRO A 1 -15.22 12.64 -4.33
N LYS A 2 -15.17 12.43 -5.67
CA LYS A 2 -15.39 11.11 -6.30
C LYS A 2 -14.09 10.32 -6.52
N SER A 3 -12.93 10.89 -6.19
CA SER A 3 -11.63 10.23 -6.37
C SER A 3 -11.50 9.03 -5.42
N VAL A 4 -10.82 8.01 -5.91
CA VAL A 4 -10.46 6.81 -5.15
C VAL A 4 -8.96 6.59 -5.21
N PHE A 5 -8.42 5.88 -4.23
CA PHE A 5 -6.99 5.64 -4.06
C PHE A 5 -6.74 4.17 -3.78
N GLY A 6 -5.69 3.60 -4.34
CA GLY A 6 -5.32 2.22 -4.12
C GLY A 6 -3.92 1.91 -4.65
N PHE A 7 -3.40 0.77 -4.22
CA PHE A 7 -2.08 0.25 -4.61
C PHE A 7 -2.26 -1.22 -5.01
N PRO A 8 -2.82 -1.48 -6.22
CA PRO A 8 -3.23 -2.84 -6.62
C PRO A 8 -2.09 -3.70 -7.18
N GLU A 9 -0.86 -3.20 -7.20
CA GLU A 9 0.29 -3.74 -7.92
C GLU A 9 0.62 -5.19 -7.52
N THR A 10 0.44 -5.57 -6.25
CA THR A 10 0.65 -6.95 -5.78
C THR A 10 -0.32 -7.95 -6.43
N GLY A 11 -1.47 -7.46 -6.91
CA GLY A 11 -2.44 -8.22 -7.69
C GLY A 11 -2.04 -8.48 -9.14
N ILE A 12 -0.95 -7.89 -9.62
CA ILE A 12 -0.34 -8.14 -10.92
C ILE A 12 1.12 -8.56 -10.80
N GLY A 13 1.51 -9.10 -9.63
CA GLY A 13 2.81 -9.72 -9.42
C GLY A 13 3.98 -8.77 -9.23
N ILE A 14 3.75 -7.48 -8.96
CA ILE A 14 4.79 -6.48 -8.70
C ILE A 14 4.47 -5.69 -7.43
N TYR A 15 5.44 -4.94 -6.90
CA TYR A 15 5.20 -3.97 -5.82
C TYR A 15 4.94 -2.56 -6.41
N PRO A 16 4.33 -1.62 -5.62
CA PRO A 16 4.15 -0.23 -6.03
C PRO A 16 5.49 0.47 -6.26
N GLY A 17 5.80 0.78 -7.52
CA GLY A 17 6.99 1.54 -7.91
C GLY A 17 6.82 3.05 -7.78
N LEU A 18 7.75 3.81 -8.39
CA LEU A 18 7.79 5.28 -8.38
C LEU A 18 7.81 5.90 -6.96
N GLY A 19 8.38 5.19 -6.02
CA GLY A 19 8.45 5.58 -4.61
C GLY A 19 7.21 5.19 -3.82
N GLY A 20 6.35 4.32 -4.35
CA GLY A 20 5.12 3.88 -3.67
C GLY A 20 5.41 3.18 -2.35
N THR A 21 6.36 2.24 -2.33
CA THR A 21 6.77 1.54 -1.11
C THR A 21 7.46 2.46 -0.09
N GLN A 22 7.97 3.60 -0.52
CA GLN A 22 8.74 4.50 0.35
C GLN A 22 7.96 5.73 0.82
N ARG A 23 7.14 6.31 -0.05
CA ARG A 23 6.37 7.51 0.26
C ARG A 23 5.11 7.19 1.06
N LEU A 24 4.49 6.04 0.80
CA LEU A 24 3.24 5.67 1.44
C LEU A 24 3.38 5.50 2.97
N PRO A 25 4.34 4.72 3.51
CA PRO A 25 4.50 4.60 4.96
C PRO A 25 4.82 5.93 5.63
N ARG A 26 5.56 6.81 4.95
CA ARG A 26 5.87 8.17 5.44
C ARG A 26 4.65 9.09 5.47
N ARG A 27 3.56 8.70 4.80
CA ARG A 27 2.29 9.46 4.81
C ARG A 27 1.30 8.93 5.83
N VAL A 28 1.09 7.62 5.89
CA VAL A 28 -0.01 7.00 6.65
C VAL A 28 0.47 6.12 7.80
N GLY A 29 1.78 5.95 7.97
CA GLY A 29 2.39 4.99 8.88
C GLY A 29 2.54 3.61 8.23
N LEU A 30 3.54 2.86 8.69
CA LEU A 30 3.89 1.56 8.13
C LEU A 30 2.72 0.56 8.14
N PRO A 31 1.94 0.40 9.22
CA PRO A 31 0.85 -0.58 9.24
C PRO A 31 -0.25 -0.32 8.19
N LEU A 32 -0.66 0.95 8.02
CA LEU A 32 -1.68 1.27 7.00
C LEU A 32 -1.10 1.19 5.57
N ALA A 33 0.19 1.46 5.40
CA ALA A 33 0.86 1.23 4.12
C ALA A 33 0.87 -0.24 3.75
N LYS A 34 1.21 -1.14 4.70
CA LYS A 34 1.10 -2.59 4.54
C LYS A 34 -0.31 -3.01 4.13
N TYR A 35 -1.34 -2.56 4.87
CA TYR A 35 -2.74 -2.84 4.53
C TYR A 35 -3.08 -2.46 3.10
N LEU A 36 -2.78 -1.22 2.68
CA LEU A 36 -3.16 -0.72 1.36
C LEU A 36 -2.45 -1.48 0.22
N VAL A 37 -1.16 -1.77 0.38
CA VAL A 37 -0.36 -2.46 -0.64
C VAL A 37 -0.63 -3.95 -0.67
N TYR A 38 -0.71 -4.61 0.50
CA TYR A 38 -0.89 -6.07 0.54
C TYR A 38 -2.28 -6.47 0.07
N THR A 39 -3.30 -5.66 0.38
CA THR A 39 -4.67 -5.97 -0.04
C THR A 39 -5.00 -5.45 -1.44
N GLY A 40 -4.34 -4.38 -1.88
CA GLY A 40 -4.74 -3.61 -3.07
C GLY A 40 -6.13 -2.98 -2.92
N GLN A 41 -6.61 -2.79 -1.69
CA GLN A 41 -7.93 -2.24 -1.42
C GLN A 41 -8.02 -0.80 -1.90
N ILE A 42 -9.07 -0.53 -2.68
CA ILE A 42 -9.40 0.83 -3.12
C ILE A 42 -10.21 1.52 -2.03
N ILE A 43 -9.81 2.73 -1.64
CA ILE A 43 -10.48 3.56 -0.64
C ILE A 43 -10.96 4.88 -1.24
N PRO A 44 -12.13 5.42 -0.80
CA PRO A 44 -12.62 6.73 -1.26
C PRO A 44 -11.81 7.88 -0.64
N ALA A 45 -11.92 9.07 -1.26
CA ALA A 45 -11.22 10.27 -0.81
C ALA A 45 -11.45 10.63 0.65
N SER A 46 -12.64 10.38 1.20
CA SER A 46 -12.95 10.61 2.62
C SER A 46 -12.09 9.75 3.54
N GLN A 47 -11.91 8.48 3.22
CA GLN A 47 -11.05 7.57 3.97
C GLN A 47 -9.56 7.94 3.79
N ALA A 48 -9.15 8.26 2.55
CA ALA A 48 -7.80 8.72 2.26
C ALA A 48 -7.43 9.99 3.07
N LEU A 49 -8.38 10.91 3.23
CA LEU A 49 -8.21 12.09 4.07
C LEU A 49 -8.10 11.71 5.56
N ALA A 50 -8.99 10.83 6.04
CA ALA A 50 -9.01 10.41 7.44
C ALA A 50 -7.70 9.78 7.89
N ILE A 51 -7.11 8.92 7.07
CA ILE A 51 -5.82 8.27 7.37
C ILE A 51 -4.58 9.15 7.05
N GLY A 52 -4.78 10.33 6.46
CA GLY A 52 -3.71 11.25 6.12
C GLY A 52 -2.98 10.95 4.81
N LEU A 53 -3.53 10.07 3.96
CA LEU A 53 -2.98 9.80 2.63
C LEU A 53 -3.02 11.04 1.73
N ILE A 54 -4.10 11.80 1.82
CA ILE A 54 -4.26 13.11 1.17
C ILE A 54 -4.47 14.21 2.21
N ASP A 55 -4.24 15.45 1.81
CA ASP A 55 -4.31 16.61 2.70
C ASP A 55 -5.64 17.32 2.67
N GLU A 56 -6.36 17.29 1.52
CA GLU A 56 -7.62 18.01 1.32
C GLU A 56 -8.49 17.30 0.27
N VAL A 57 -9.78 17.51 0.37
CA VAL A 57 -10.78 17.12 -0.64
C VAL A 57 -11.51 18.38 -1.10
N ALA A 58 -11.24 18.81 -2.32
CA ALA A 58 -11.89 19.98 -2.94
C ALA A 58 -12.97 19.55 -3.94
N ALA A 59 -13.96 20.39 -4.17
CA ALA A 59 -14.84 20.25 -5.34
C ALA A 59 -14.03 20.47 -6.63
N PHE A 60 -14.48 19.89 -7.75
CA PHE A 60 -13.75 20.01 -9.01
C PHE A 60 -13.58 21.49 -9.44
N ALA A 61 -14.60 22.31 -9.19
CA ALA A 61 -14.54 23.74 -9.51
C ALA A 61 -13.50 24.54 -8.69
N ASP A 62 -13.13 24.02 -7.50
CA ASP A 62 -12.23 24.69 -6.56
C ASP A 62 -10.81 24.09 -6.58
N LEU A 63 -10.56 23.11 -7.47
CA LEU A 63 -9.32 22.34 -7.47
C LEU A 63 -8.09 23.22 -7.71
N ASP A 64 -8.16 24.13 -8.69
CA ASP A 64 -7.04 25.01 -9.04
C ASP A 64 -6.69 25.95 -7.89
N SER A 65 -7.69 26.57 -7.26
CA SER A 65 -7.49 27.45 -6.11
C SER A 65 -6.94 26.71 -4.87
N ALA A 66 -7.39 25.47 -4.66
CA ALA A 66 -6.83 24.62 -3.61
C ALA A 66 -5.36 24.29 -3.90
N CYS A 67 -5.01 23.91 -5.13
CA CYS A 67 -3.63 23.66 -5.53
C CYS A 67 -2.72 24.90 -5.36
N GLU A 68 -3.17 26.06 -5.80
CA GLU A 68 -2.44 27.33 -5.61
C GLU A 68 -2.22 27.66 -4.14
N SER A 69 -3.25 27.47 -3.30
CA SER A 69 -3.16 27.65 -1.85
C SER A 69 -2.10 26.73 -1.23
N TRP A 70 -2.06 25.44 -1.61
CA TRP A 70 -1.06 24.51 -1.13
C TRP A 70 0.35 24.84 -1.64
N ALA A 71 0.49 25.24 -2.89
CA ALA A 71 1.77 25.67 -3.47
C ALA A 71 2.35 26.88 -2.73
N THR A 72 1.49 27.84 -2.36
CA THR A 72 1.89 29.05 -1.66
C THR A 72 2.24 28.80 -0.17
N LYS A 73 1.46 27.98 0.51
CA LYS A 73 1.69 27.65 1.93
C LYS A 73 2.95 26.81 2.15
N GLY A 74 3.39 26.09 1.11
CA GLY A 74 4.42 25.08 1.25
C GLY A 74 3.94 23.88 2.08
N LYS A 75 4.70 22.80 2.02
CA LYS A 75 4.42 21.60 2.82
C LYS A 75 5.50 21.44 3.87
N ALA A 76 5.14 21.53 5.14
CA ALA A 76 6.06 21.15 6.21
C ALA A 76 6.44 19.67 6.06
N TYR A 77 7.71 19.35 6.26
CA TYR A 77 8.15 17.98 6.44
C TYR A 77 7.34 17.34 7.57
N ARG A 78 6.85 16.11 7.33
CA ARG A 78 6.17 15.34 8.37
C ARG A 78 7.00 14.09 8.63
N GLU A 79 7.25 13.83 9.89
CA GLU A 79 7.76 12.53 10.31
C GLU A 79 6.75 11.42 9.97
N MET A 80 7.27 10.22 9.77
CA MET A 80 6.42 9.06 9.56
C MET A 80 5.51 8.84 10.78
N PRO A 81 4.19 8.68 10.57
CA PRO A 81 3.28 8.45 11.69
C PRO A 81 3.61 7.14 12.43
N THR A 82 3.72 7.24 13.75
CA THR A 82 3.93 6.11 14.68
C THR A 82 2.65 5.68 15.38
N THR A 83 1.55 6.41 15.18
CA THR A 83 0.23 6.14 15.75
C THR A 83 -0.86 6.28 14.68
N CYS A 84 -1.94 5.52 14.83
CA CYS A 84 -3.07 5.59 13.93
C CYS A 84 -3.80 6.94 14.07
N ARG A 85 -3.98 7.64 12.95
CA ARG A 85 -4.60 8.98 12.94
C ARG A 85 -6.12 8.93 13.14
N ALA A 86 -6.76 7.90 12.62
CA ALA A 86 -8.22 7.75 12.65
C ALA A 86 -8.60 6.53 13.51
N LYS A 87 -9.35 6.75 14.58
CA LYS A 87 -9.70 5.69 15.56
C LYS A 87 -10.39 4.48 14.93
N GLU A 88 -11.22 4.69 13.93
CA GLU A 88 -11.91 3.61 13.20
C GLU A 88 -10.95 2.70 12.40
N TRP A 89 -9.71 3.15 12.18
CA TRP A 89 -8.66 2.37 11.52
C TRP A 89 -7.71 1.67 12.49
N GLN A 90 -7.88 1.90 13.80
CA GLN A 90 -6.99 1.30 14.82
C GLN A 90 -6.91 -0.23 14.74
N PRO A 91 -8.01 -1.00 14.57
CA PRO A 91 -7.90 -2.46 14.44
C PRO A 91 -7.06 -2.90 13.23
N ILE A 92 -7.16 -2.19 12.10
CA ILE A 92 -6.34 -2.45 10.92
C ILE A 92 -4.89 -2.11 11.20
N TRP A 93 -4.63 -0.98 11.84
CA TRP A 93 -3.30 -0.57 12.25
C TRP A 93 -2.64 -1.63 13.14
N ASP A 94 -3.31 -2.05 14.21
CA ASP A 94 -2.77 -3.01 15.17
C ASP A 94 -2.48 -4.37 14.53
N PHE A 95 -3.35 -4.84 13.66
CA PHE A 95 -3.17 -6.08 12.93
C PHE A 95 -1.92 -6.05 12.03
N PHE A 96 -1.80 -5.04 11.17
CA PHE A 96 -0.65 -4.93 10.26
C PHE A 96 0.64 -4.41 10.91
N ALA A 97 0.57 -3.90 12.14
CA ALA A 97 1.75 -3.65 12.98
C ALA A 97 2.30 -4.94 13.62
N THR A 98 1.41 -5.91 13.88
CA THR A 98 1.73 -7.14 14.60
C THR A 98 2.20 -8.25 13.70
N TYR A 99 1.50 -8.47 12.56
CA TYR A 99 1.70 -9.65 11.74
C TYR A 99 2.51 -9.38 10.46
N SER A 100 3.42 -10.31 10.15
CA SER A 100 4.15 -10.38 8.88
C SER A 100 3.29 -10.95 7.75
N VAL A 101 3.79 -10.86 6.51
CA VAL A 101 3.16 -11.49 5.35
C VAL A 101 3.00 -12.99 5.55
N ASP A 102 4.04 -13.68 6.04
CA ASP A 102 4.01 -15.14 6.27
C ASP A 102 2.95 -15.54 7.28
N GLU A 103 2.87 -14.84 8.42
CA GLU A 103 1.88 -15.11 9.45
C GLU A 103 0.46 -14.93 8.93
N ILE A 104 0.21 -13.88 8.13
CA ILE A 104 -1.11 -13.62 7.56
C ILE A 104 -1.48 -14.70 6.52
N LEU A 105 -0.56 -15.04 5.62
CA LEU A 105 -0.80 -16.02 4.56
C LEU A 105 -0.93 -17.46 5.11
N SER A 106 -0.27 -17.79 6.24
CA SER A 106 -0.42 -19.09 6.90
C SER A 106 -1.83 -19.35 7.45
N GLY A 107 -2.67 -18.30 7.55
CA GLY A 107 -4.03 -18.40 8.09
C GLY A 107 -4.09 -18.60 9.60
N THR A 108 -2.98 -18.38 10.33
CA THR A 108 -2.90 -18.53 11.78
C THR A 108 -3.23 -17.24 12.55
N THR A 109 -3.42 -16.12 11.84
CA THR A 109 -3.72 -14.84 12.46
C THR A 109 -5.18 -14.70 12.86
N ASP A 110 -5.42 -14.06 14.01
CA ASP A 110 -6.77 -13.77 14.49
C ASP A 110 -7.22 -12.38 14.03
N ALA A 111 -8.22 -12.33 13.17
CA ALA A 111 -8.87 -11.09 12.73
C ALA A 111 -9.81 -10.46 13.77
N GLY A 112 -9.96 -11.08 14.95
CA GLY A 112 -10.79 -10.56 16.04
C GLY A 112 -12.27 -10.36 15.68
N GLY A 113 -12.75 -11.03 14.62
CA GLY A 113 -14.12 -10.85 14.09
C GLY A 113 -14.35 -9.52 13.37
N ASP A 114 -13.31 -8.72 13.07
CA ASP A 114 -13.45 -7.51 12.24
C ASP A 114 -13.60 -7.93 10.76
N PRO A 115 -14.76 -7.69 10.13
CA PRO A 115 -15.02 -8.11 8.74
C PRO A 115 -14.06 -7.44 7.72
N ARG A 116 -13.45 -6.31 8.07
CA ARG A 116 -12.45 -5.64 7.21
C ARG A 116 -11.14 -6.42 7.21
N LEU A 117 -10.74 -6.97 8.36
CA LEU A 117 -9.54 -7.79 8.50
C LEU A 117 -9.73 -9.17 7.86
N GLU A 118 -10.88 -9.81 8.06
CA GLU A 118 -11.22 -11.06 7.35
C GLU A 118 -11.16 -10.87 5.83
N LYS A 119 -11.72 -9.75 5.35
CA LYS A 119 -11.65 -9.38 3.93
C LYS A 119 -10.20 -9.13 3.49
N ALA A 120 -9.39 -8.45 4.31
CA ALA A 120 -7.99 -8.16 4.01
C ALA A 120 -7.17 -9.44 3.85
N VAL A 121 -7.26 -10.37 4.79
CA VAL A 121 -6.61 -11.69 4.73
C VAL A 121 -7.02 -12.43 3.46
N LYS A 122 -8.32 -12.48 3.16
CA LYS A 122 -8.81 -13.10 1.93
C LYS A 122 -8.26 -12.44 0.67
N LEU A 123 -8.17 -11.11 0.63
CA LEU A 123 -7.62 -10.38 -0.51
C LEU A 123 -6.13 -10.67 -0.70
N MET A 124 -5.36 -10.77 0.37
CA MET A 124 -3.93 -11.12 0.31
C MET A 124 -3.72 -12.50 -0.30
N GLY A 125 -4.57 -13.47 -0.02
CA GLY A 125 -4.52 -14.80 -0.63
C GLY A 125 -4.71 -14.85 -2.16
N TYR A 126 -5.11 -13.74 -2.79
CA TYR A 126 -5.18 -13.61 -4.26
C TYR A 126 -4.00 -12.83 -4.86
N LYS A 127 -3.03 -12.43 -4.04
CA LYS A 127 -1.86 -11.67 -4.48
C LYS A 127 -0.68 -12.58 -4.77
N SER A 128 0.28 -12.09 -5.54
CA SER A 128 1.57 -12.76 -5.66
C SER A 128 2.28 -12.75 -4.31
N SER A 129 2.56 -13.93 -3.76
CA SER A 129 3.32 -14.08 -2.52
C SER A 129 4.72 -13.46 -2.67
N HIS A 130 5.37 -13.65 -3.84
CA HIS A 130 6.65 -13.04 -4.15
C HIS A 130 6.59 -11.50 -4.07
N ALA A 131 5.58 -10.88 -4.70
CA ALA A 131 5.41 -9.43 -4.68
C ALA A 131 5.11 -8.90 -3.26
N LEU A 132 4.35 -9.65 -2.44
CA LEU A 132 4.08 -9.30 -1.06
C LEU A 132 5.36 -9.30 -0.21
N HIS A 133 6.20 -10.33 -0.34
CA HIS A 133 7.48 -10.42 0.40
C HIS A 133 8.47 -9.33 -0.01
N LEU A 134 8.55 -9.03 -1.32
CA LEU A 134 9.36 -7.91 -1.80
C LEU A 134 8.87 -6.57 -1.24
N ALA A 135 7.55 -6.35 -1.25
CA ALA A 135 6.97 -5.14 -0.67
C ALA A 135 7.24 -5.04 0.85
N GLU A 136 7.13 -6.15 1.58
CA GLU A 136 7.44 -6.20 3.02
C GLU A 136 8.91 -5.88 3.30
N ARG A 137 9.83 -6.48 2.54
CA ARG A 137 11.27 -6.18 2.64
C ARG A 137 11.53 -4.69 2.39
N LEU A 138 11.00 -4.13 1.31
CA LEU A 138 11.17 -2.72 0.96
C LEU A 138 10.58 -1.78 2.02
N PHE A 139 9.47 -2.15 2.65
CA PHE A 139 8.91 -1.41 3.77
C PHE A 139 9.83 -1.46 4.99
N ASN A 140 10.26 -2.65 5.39
CA ASN A 140 11.04 -2.83 6.61
C ASN A 140 12.43 -2.19 6.50
N GLU A 141 13.14 -2.38 5.38
CA GLU A 141 14.44 -1.78 5.17
C GLU A 141 14.34 -0.26 4.88
N GLY A 142 13.38 0.13 4.03
CA GLY A 142 13.30 1.50 3.54
C GLY A 142 12.80 2.51 4.58
N THR A 143 12.01 2.10 5.58
CA THR A 143 11.53 3.01 6.62
C THR A 143 12.63 3.47 7.58
N GLU A 144 13.71 2.71 7.69
CA GLU A 144 14.88 3.03 8.50
C GLU A 144 15.89 3.95 7.77
N LEU A 145 15.70 4.18 6.47
CA LEU A 145 16.62 4.97 5.62
C LEU A 145 16.10 6.39 5.35
N PRO A 146 16.98 7.35 5.06
CA PRO A 146 16.60 8.59 4.39
C PRO A 146 15.82 8.30 3.09
N LEU A 147 14.90 9.20 2.70
CA LEU A 147 14.00 8.95 1.58
C LEU A 147 14.72 8.68 0.25
N ASP A 148 15.79 9.38 -0.03
CA ASP A 148 16.60 9.23 -1.25
C ASP A 148 17.29 7.85 -1.32
N GLU A 149 17.85 7.38 -0.21
CA GLU A 149 18.43 6.04 -0.10
C GLU A 149 17.34 4.95 -0.21
N ALA A 150 16.19 5.18 0.43
CA ALA A 150 15.05 4.27 0.34
C ALA A 150 14.46 4.18 -1.08
N LEU A 151 14.45 5.29 -1.83
CA LEU A 151 14.06 5.28 -3.24
C LEU A 151 15.09 4.55 -4.12
N ALA A 152 16.38 4.68 -3.82
CA ALA A 152 17.42 3.92 -4.50
C ALA A 152 17.31 2.41 -4.22
N LEU A 153 16.94 2.03 -2.98
CA LEU A 153 16.64 0.64 -2.61
C LEU A 153 15.48 0.07 -3.45
N GLU A 154 14.36 0.81 -3.57
CA GLU A 154 13.21 0.40 -4.40
C GLU A 154 13.61 0.21 -5.87
N LEU A 155 14.41 1.12 -6.44
CA LEU A 155 14.87 1.02 -7.82
C LEU A 155 15.81 -0.16 -8.06
N ARG A 156 16.67 -0.48 -7.09
CA ARG A 156 17.60 -1.63 -7.17
C ARG A 156 16.85 -2.95 -7.35
N ASP A 157 15.72 -3.10 -6.70
CA ASP A 157 14.96 -4.36 -6.67
C ASP A 157 13.97 -4.52 -7.83
N LEU A 158 13.86 -3.52 -8.73
CA LEU A 158 12.99 -3.59 -9.92
C LEU A 158 13.33 -4.77 -10.83
N GLY A 159 14.63 -5.06 -11.02
CA GLY A 159 15.06 -6.19 -11.84
C GLY A 159 14.59 -7.53 -11.30
N GLU A 160 14.58 -7.70 -9.98
CA GLU A 160 14.11 -8.91 -9.30
C GLU A 160 12.62 -9.13 -9.54
N VAL A 161 11.79 -8.12 -9.25
CA VAL A 161 10.34 -8.27 -9.36
C VAL A 161 9.87 -8.48 -10.79
N PHE A 162 10.43 -7.75 -11.77
CA PHE A 162 10.01 -7.88 -13.18
C PHE A 162 10.55 -9.12 -13.90
N SER A 163 11.59 -9.77 -13.37
CA SER A 163 12.09 -11.05 -13.90
C SER A 163 11.34 -12.27 -13.36
N HIS A 164 10.50 -12.09 -12.33
CA HIS A 164 9.74 -13.19 -11.75
C HIS A 164 8.53 -13.60 -12.62
N ALA A 165 8.21 -14.90 -12.64
CA ALA A 165 7.11 -15.45 -13.44
C ALA A 165 5.75 -14.81 -13.09
N ASP A 166 5.52 -14.46 -11.84
CA ASP A 166 4.28 -13.83 -11.39
C ASP A 166 4.07 -12.43 -11.99
N ALA A 167 5.14 -11.66 -12.26
CA ALA A 167 5.03 -10.37 -12.93
C ALA A 167 4.57 -10.55 -14.39
N LEU A 168 5.12 -11.53 -15.09
CA LEU A 168 4.70 -11.86 -16.47
C LEU A 168 3.25 -12.33 -16.50
N GLU A 169 2.87 -13.24 -15.61
CA GLU A 169 1.50 -13.74 -15.48
C GLU A 169 0.52 -12.61 -15.14
N GLY A 170 0.86 -11.78 -14.16
CA GLY A 170 -0.01 -10.68 -13.72
C GLY A 170 -0.23 -9.64 -14.82
N LEU A 171 0.82 -9.24 -15.52
CA LEU A 171 0.73 -8.29 -16.64
C LEU A 171 -0.02 -8.88 -17.83
N SER A 172 0.23 -10.17 -18.19
CA SER A 172 -0.49 -10.85 -19.26
C SER A 172 -1.97 -10.99 -18.92
N SER A 173 -2.31 -11.39 -17.70
CA SER A 173 -3.69 -11.53 -17.25
C SER A 173 -4.46 -10.20 -17.26
N LEU A 174 -3.78 -9.10 -16.95
CA LEU A 174 -4.37 -7.76 -17.03
C LEU A 174 -4.74 -7.39 -18.48
N ILE A 175 -3.84 -7.66 -19.43
CA ILE A 175 -4.08 -7.42 -20.87
C ILE A 175 -5.23 -8.27 -21.38
N GLU A 176 -5.28 -9.55 -20.95
CA GLU A 176 -6.28 -10.53 -21.36
C GLU A 176 -7.64 -10.37 -20.64
N GLY A 177 -7.72 -9.49 -19.63
CA GLY A 177 -8.94 -9.26 -18.87
C GLY A 177 -9.37 -10.45 -17.99
N ARG A 178 -8.43 -11.30 -17.59
CA ARG A 178 -8.64 -12.44 -16.69
C ARG A 178 -8.00 -12.24 -15.32
N ARG A 179 -8.30 -13.12 -14.39
CA ARG A 179 -7.58 -13.17 -13.11
C ARG A 179 -6.24 -13.88 -13.29
N PRO A 180 -5.16 -13.40 -12.65
CA PRO A 180 -3.88 -14.11 -12.66
C PRO A 180 -3.95 -15.40 -11.84
N THR A 181 -3.08 -16.34 -12.22
CA THR A 181 -2.82 -17.57 -11.46
C THR A 181 -1.36 -17.61 -11.11
N PHE A 182 -1.03 -17.09 -9.93
CA PHE A 182 0.35 -16.99 -9.48
C PHE A 182 0.93 -18.35 -9.10
N GLN A 183 2.22 -18.55 -9.37
CA GLN A 183 2.94 -19.78 -9.04
C GLN A 183 3.48 -19.73 -7.60
N SER A 184 3.77 -18.55 -7.09
CA SER A 184 4.22 -18.30 -5.72
C SER A 184 3.04 -18.25 -4.74
N THR A 185 2.14 -19.21 -4.78
CA THR A 185 1.15 -19.41 -3.71
C THR A 185 1.80 -20.19 -2.56
N VAL A 186 1.53 -19.74 -1.33
CA VAL A 186 1.96 -20.41 -0.10
C VAL A 186 1.35 -21.80 -0.01
#